data_f216dc0acf990de761ef4bb5ce2faeaf
#
_entry.id   f216dc0acf990de761ef4bb5ce2faeaf
#
_cell.length_a   1.000
_cell.length_b   1.000
_cell.length_c   1.000
_cell.angle_alpha   90.00
_cell.angle_beta   90.00
_cell.angle_gamma   90.00
#
_symmetry.space_group_name_H-M   'P 1'
#
loop_
_entity.id
_entity.type
_entity.pdbx_description
1 polymer ?
#
loop_
_entity_poly.entity_id
_entity_poly.type
_entity_poly.pdbx_seq_one_letter_code
_entity_poly.pdbx_strand_id
1 'polypeptide(L)' 'MDKELPISPWPEWKIISKIGEGSFGRVYKAQRTEKGRSFYSAIKIITI' A
#
# COMPACT_ATOMS: atom_id res chain seq x y z
N MET A 1 -13.14 -7.13 -10.69
CA MET A 1 -12.78 -6.93 -10.42
C MET A 1 -11.80 -6.73 -10.14
N ASP A 2 -11.31 -6.51 -10.22
CA ASP A 2 -10.43 -6.34 -9.98
C ASP A 2 -9.85 -5.83 -9.13
N LYS A 3 -9.53 -5.92 -8.67
CA LYS A 3 -9.04 -5.46 -7.67
C LYS A 3 -7.71 -5.76 -7.48
N GLU A 4 -6.88 -5.64 -8.44
CA GLU A 4 -5.48 -5.79 -8.30
C GLU A 4 -4.92 -4.63 -7.53
N LEU A 5 -4.10 -4.91 -6.54
CA LEU A 5 -3.43 -3.87 -5.79
C LEU A 5 -2.19 -3.42 -6.56
N PRO A 6 -1.85 -2.13 -6.51
CA PRO A 6 -0.65 -1.66 -7.20
C PRO A 6 0.61 -2.21 -6.57
N ILE A 7 1.68 -2.19 -7.34
CA ILE A 7 2.97 -2.61 -6.84
C ILE A 7 3.62 -1.44 -6.12
N SER A 8 4.12 -1.71 -4.91
CA SER A 8 4.78 -0.68 -4.14
C SER A 8 6.04 -0.20 -4.85
N PRO A 9 6.33 1.11 -4.84
CA PRO A 9 7.60 1.61 -5.39
C PRO A 9 8.80 1.20 -4.55
N TRP A 10 8.58 0.74 -3.34
CA TRP A 10 9.66 0.29 -2.49
C TRP A 10 9.66 -1.23 -2.44
N PRO A 11 10.73 -1.89 -2.86
CA PRO A 11 10.71 -3.35 -2.98
C PRO A 11 10.51 -4.07 -1.65
N GLU A 12 10.92 -3.46 -0.55
CA GLU A 12 10.75 -4.12 0.74
C GLU A 12 9.34 -4.00 1.29
N TRP A 13 8.48 -3.19 0.68
CA TRP A 13 7.11 -3.01 1.12
C TRP A 13 6.15 -3.65 0.13
N LYS A 14 5.17 -4.37 0.66
CA LYS A 14 4.17 -5.03 -0.15
C LYS A 14 2.82 -4.40 0.18
N ILE A 15 2.10 -3.96 -0.83
CA ILE A 15 0.77 -3.42 -0.62
C ILE A 15 -0.19 -4.58 -0.42
N ILE A 16 -0.91 -4.57 0.71
CA ILE A 16 -1.77 -5.68 1.07
C ILE A 16 -3.25 -5.32 1.07
N SER A 17 -3.61 -4.04 1.15
CA SER A 17 -5.02 -3.68 1.09
C SER A 17 -5.16 -2.20 0.78
N LYS A 18 -6.36 -1.82 0.35
CA LYS A 18 -6.72 -0.43 0.15
C LYS A 18 -7.54 0.02 1.34
N ILE A 19 -7.12 1.08 2.00
CA ILE A 19 -7.79 1.55 3.21
C ILE A 19 -8.52 2.87 3.02
N GLY A 20 -8.35 3.53 1.88
CA GLY A 20 -9.06 4.77 1.63
C GLY A 20 -9.00 5.17 0.18
N GLU A 21 -10.01 5.96 -0.22
CA GLU A 21 -10.07 6.45 -1.57
C GLU A 21 -10.91 7.71 -1.59
N GLY A 22 -10.51 8.68 -2.37
CA GLY A 22 -11.24 9.92 -2.49
C GLY A 22 -10.75 10.71 -3.69
N SER A 23 -11.19 11.96 -3.78
CA SER A 23 -10.78 12.82 -4.88
C SER A 23 -9.30 13.14 -4.83
N PHE A 24 -8.68 12.97 -3.67
CA PHE A 24 -7.25 13.24 -3.51
C PHE A 24 -6.40 12.06 -3.99
N GLY A 25 -6.99 10.88 -4.19
CA GLY A 25 -6.23 9.70 -4.55
C GLY A 25 -6.62 8.51 -3.70
N ARG A 26 -5.66 7.61 -3.50
CA ARG A 26 -5.93 6.37 -2.77
C ARG A 26 -4.89 6.17 -1.70
N VAL A 27 -5.31 5.50 -0.63
CA VAL A 27 -4.40 5.17 0.47
C VAL A 27 -4.39 3.65 0.62
N TYR A 28 -3.21 3.09 0.69
CA TYR A 28 -3.04 1.66 0.79
C TYR A 28 -2.27 1.30 2.05
N LYS A 29 -2.53 0.09 2.55
CA LYS A 29 -1.77 -0.44 3.66
C LYS A 29 -0.66 -1.32 3.09
N ALA A 30 0.54 -1.09 3.57
CA ALA A 30 1.71 -1.84 3.13
C ALA A 30 2.30 -2.61 4.29
N GLN A 31 2.97 -3.69 3.98
CA GLN A 31 3.59 -4.55 4.97
C GLN A 31 5.02 -4.81 4.57
N ARG A 32 5.89 -4.80 5.55
CA ARG A 32 7.28 -5.19 5.39
C ARG A 32 7.60 -6.21 6.46
N THR A 33 8.30 -7.27 6.05
CA THR A 33 8.73 -8.31 6.99
C THR A 33 10.24 -8.28 7.08
N GLU A 34 10.74 -8.23 8.30
CA GLU A 34 12.17 -8.21 8.52
C GLU A 34 12.47 -9.02 9.76
N LYS A 35 13.33 -10.03 9.61
CA LYS A 35 13.76 -10.88 10.74
C LYS A 35 12.58 -11.42 11.52
N GLY A 36 11.56 -11.88 10.81
CA GLY A 36 10.40 -12.50 11.44
C GLY A 36 9.42 -11.51 12.03
N ARG A 37 9.63 -10.22 11.83
CA ARG A 37 8.72 -9.20 12.33
C ARG A 37 8.03 -8.52 11.17
N SER A 38 6.77 -8.15 11.40
CA SER A 38 5.98 -7.45 10.40
C SER A 38 5.81 -6.00 10.80
N PHE A 39 6.04 -5.14 9.84
CA PHE A 39 5.83 -3.70 10.02
C PHE A 39 4.80 -3.23 9.03
N TYR A 40 4.01 -2.23 9.42
CA TYR A 40 2.93 -1.73 8.56
C TYR A 40 3.07 -0.23 8.38
N SER A 41 2.64 0.24 7.23
CA SER A 41 2.67 1.66 6.95
C SER A 41 1.57 1.97 5.94
N ALA A 42 1.21 3.24 5.86
CA ALA A 42 0.25 3.69 4.87
C ALA A 42 0.98 4.35 3.72
N ILE A 43 0.57 3.99 2.51
CA ILE A 43 1.11 4.60 1.30
C ILE A 43 -0.01 5.36 0.63
N LYS A 44 0.19 6.66 0.45
CA LYS A 44 -0.81 7.50 -0.19
C LYS A 44 -0.37 7.79 -1.61
N ILE A 45 -1.22 7.42 -2.55
CA ILE A 45 -0.98 7.70 -3.96
C ILE A 45 -1.90 8.82 -4.37
N ILE A 46 -1.31 9.95 -4.71
CA ILE A 46 -2.06 11.15 -5.04
C ILE A 46 -2.25 11.19 -6.55
N THR A 47 -3.49 11.38 -6.96
CA THR A 47 -3.84 11.51 -8.36
C THR A 47 -3.85 12.99 -8.73
N ILE A 48 -3.15 13.34 -9.78
CA ILE A 48 -3.07 14.71 -10.23
C ILE A 48 -3.90 14.90 -11.49
#